data_e7fc9b319d8f6dbbaf8ae61afa233284
#
_entry.id   e7fc9b319d8f6dbbaf8ae61afa233284
#
_cell.length_a   1.000
_cell.length_b   1.000
_cell.length_c   1.000
_cell.angle_alpha   90.00
_cell.angle_beta   90.00
_cell.angle_gamma   90.00
#
_symmetry.space_group_name_H-M   'P 1'
#
loop_
_entity.id
_entity.type
_entity.pdbx_description
1 polymer ?
#
loop_
_entity_poly.entity_id
_entity_poly.type
_entity_poly.pdbx_seq_one_letter_code
_entity_poly.pdbx_strand_id
1 'polypeptide(L)'
;MTKRFVCIGMVVCILLSLCSCKKAPNNIVNENPEEDISFISVMLGEKSIEEWNENNVTLNVSWDKLKLSEDDEKKFPELKKAFDKLNNEALKDAKALMYELTGAAKDLEGDEYNPLYLEGESKVYLQRADTKIISYVEYVFVHSGGVHPDYHYITTNFNPETGEKLILTDIMPSIKGLPDILEGELNIKYDYLNFGENQLWTIFNEYSPEDYNWTLDYQGITFWFSPYDIAAYAAGPLSVKIYFDEEPYIFNEEYTKAPSENFCLMLPMRQKIDFDLNGNDEEKDYIEIDTSLDQYGSYNMLSVTVNGKTYTDEINYAYDFDVYLAHIGDKNYIYSDSFSDNDYHMFCTWDINGDTPKMTQELYGTEVDYEYIEEGFEDGTVYKQAFNNPEFLRLETRFEILGTRGATATYKLSETDGKPEMTDKAYTFNYGHDVKTAIPLDVELLPEMEKTELPIGTSLTPYQTDGKTFVDLKTENGSVVRLNIDVSDWPRKVNGIPEDECFEELLYAG
;
A
#
# COMPACT_ATOMS: atom_id res chain seq x y z
N MET A 1 17.05 -39.24 -61.22
CA MET A 1 18.40 -39.15 -61.82
C MET A 1 19.17 -38.12 -61.02
N THR A 2 20.06 -38.64 -60.25
CA THR A 2 21.53 -38.57 -60.32
C THR A 2 22.07 -37.20 -59.91
N LYS A 3 22.66 -37.13 -58.86
CA LYS A 3 24.01 -37.38 -58.28
C LYS A 3 24.65 -36.01 -57.99
N ARG A 4 25.16 -35.77 -56.87
CA ARG A 4 26.33 -36.20 -56.06
C ARG A 4 27.34 -35.06 -55.92
N PHE A 5 27.74 -34.79 -54.71
CA PHE A 5 29.06 -34.87 -54.02
C PHE A 5 29.95 -33.61 -54.24
N VAL A 6 30.87 -33.09 -53.43
CA VAL A 6 31.62 -33.60 -52.27
C VAL A 6 32.34 -32.38 -51.66
N CYS A 7 32.35 -32.17 -50.40
CA CYS A 7 33.44 -32.23 -49.41
C CYS A 7 34.76 -31.46 -49.61
N ILE A 8 35.23 -30.92 -48.50
CA ILE A 8 36.58 -30.88 -47.92
C ILE A 8 37.45 -29.65 -48.21
N GLY A 9 37.93 -29.07 -47.13
CA GLY A 9 39.22 -28.45 -47.06
C GLY A 9 39.44 -27.46 -45.93
N MET A 10 39.82 -27.99 -44.80
CA MET A 10 40.45 -27.31 -43.67
C MET A 10 41.87 -26.87 -44.08
N VAL A 11 42.28 -25.61 -43.88
CA VAL A 11 43.70 -25.27 -43.57
C VAL A 11 43.76 -24.02 -42.66
N VAL A 12 44.40 -24.20 -41.51
CA VAL A 12 44.90 -23.20 -40.60
C VAL A 12 46.11 -22.51 -41.18
N CYS A 13 46.19 -21.20 -41.12
CA CYS A 13 47.44 -20.46 -41.15
C CYS A 13 47.45 -19.29 -40.19
N ILE A 14 48.21 -19.47 -39.12
CA ILE A 14 48.66 -18.41 -38.22
C ILE A 14 49.79 -17.65 -38.95
N LEU A 15 49.67 -16.34 -39.04
CA LEU A 15 50.81 -15.46 -39.28
C LEU A 15 50.66 -14.16 -38.48
N LEU A 16 51.51 -14.02 -37.51
CA LEU A 16 51.83 -12.78 -36.78
C LEU A 16 52.46 -11.76 -37.76
N SER A 17 51.94 -10.54 -37.74
CA SER A 17 52.77 -9.38 -38.13
C SER A 17 52.39 -8.16 -37.29
N LEU A 18 53.37 -7.65 -36.63
CA LEU A 18 53.41 -6.44 -35.82
C LEU A 18 53.41 -5.19 -36.70
N CYS A 19 52.97 -4.11 -36.09
CA CYS A 19 53.22 -2.69 -36.38
C CYS A 19 52.19 -1.93 -37.20
N SER A 20 51.42 -1.08 -36.59
CA SER A 20 51.68 0.38 -36.60
C SER A 20 50.55 1.15 -35.91
N CYS A 21 50.88 1.91 -34.87
CA CYS A 21 49.98 2.85 -34.22
C CYS A 21 49.47 3.92 -35.18
N LYS A 22 48.15 3.96 -35.41
CA LYS A 22 47.43 5.21 -35.69
C LYS A 22 46.28 5.30 -34.73
N LYS A 23 46.35 6.30 -33.79
CA LYS A 23 45.23 6.68 -32.93
C LYS A 23 44.00 6.99 -33.82
N ALA A 24 43.00 6.14 -33.74
CA ALA A 24 41.65 6.49 -34.11
C ALA A 24 41.05 7.39 -33.00
N PRO A 25 40.20 8.36 -33.30
CA PRO A 25 39.55 9.17 -32.28
C PRO A 25 38.68 8.25 -31.41
N ASN A 26 38.86 8.34 -30.11
CA ASN A 26 37.97 7.78 -29.13
C ASN A 26 36.58 8.35 -29.40
N ASN A 27 35.70 7.60 -30.02
CA ASN A 27 34.28 7.75 -29.77
C ASN A 27 34.08 7.26 -28.32
N ILE A 28 34.09 8.18 -27.38
CA ILE A 28 33.47 8.00 -26.10
C ILE A 28 31.98 7.87 -26.42
N VAL A 29 31.47 6.65 -26.52
CA VAL A 29 30.08 6.37 -26.27
C VAL A 29 29.95 6.73 -24.80
N ASN A 30 29.40 7.89 -24.51
CA ASN A 30 28.80 8.14 -23.22
C ASN A 30 27.62 7.15 -23.13
N GLU A 31 27.87 5.96 -22.63
CA GLU A 31 26.85 5.23 -21.92
C GLU A 31 26.49 6.13 -20.73
N ASN A 32 25.41 6.90 -20.83
CA ASN A 32 24.75 7.36 -19.64
C ASN A 32 24.55 6.10 -18.79
N PRO A 33 24.99 6.07 -17.54
CA PRO A 33 24.58 4.99 -16.67
C PRO A 33 23.05 4.96 -16.74
N GLU A 34 22.45 3.80 -17.01
CA GLU A 34 21.03 3.63 -16.82
C GLU A 34 20.74 4.10 -15.41
N GLU A 35 19.88 5.08 -15.27
CA GLU A 35 19.45 5.56 -13.96
C GLU A 35 18.77 4.40 -13.25
N ASP A 36 19.33 3.97 -12.12
CA ASP A 36 18.76 2.92 -11.31
C ASP A 36 17.37 3.38 -10.82
N ILE A 37 16.31 2.75 -11.33
CA ILE A 37 14.95 2.97 -10.86
C ILE A 37 14.85 2.35 -9.47
N SER A 38 14.30 3.09 -8.50
CA SER A 38 14.11 2.59 -7.14
C SER A 38 12.73 2.95 -6.62
N PHE A 39 12.20 2.15 -5.71
CA PHE A 39 10.94 2.46 -5.03
C PHE A 39 11.07 3.73 -4.18
N ILE A 40 9.97 4.47 -4.11
CA ILE A 40 9.78 5.61 -3.20
C ILE A 40 8.77 5.20 -2.14
N SER A 41 9.09 5.43 -0.88
CA SER A 41 8.17 5.12 0.23
C SER A 41 7.18 6.26 0.44
N VAL A 42 5.92 5.98 0.12
CA VAL A 42 4.78 6.87 0.35
C VAL A 42 4.03 6.39 1.58
N MET A 43 3.58 7.32 2.41
CA MET A 43 2.75 7.07 3.58
C MET A 43 1.40 7.76 3.38
N LEU A 44 0.34 7.10 3.78
CA LEU A 44 -1.03 7.61 3.76
C LEU A 44 -1.51 7.85 5.19
N GLY A 45 -2.14 8.99 5.42
CA GLY A 45 -2.67 9.34 6.73
C GLY A 45 -4.09 9.84 6.61
N GLU A 46 -5.02 9.20 7.32
CA GLU A 46 -6.42 9.62 7.33
C GLU A 46 -6.66 10.81 8.26
N LYS A 47 -7.52 11.71 7.83
CA LYS A 47 -8.08 12.81 8.61
C LYS A 47 -9.59 12.84 8.47
N SER A 48 -10.27 13.29 9.52
CA SER A 48 -11.71 13.49 9.49
C SER A 48 -12.14 14.77 10.21
N ILE A 49 -13.31 15.26 9.82
CA ILE A 49 -14.07 16.28 10.54
C ILE A 49 -15.43 15.68 10.82
N GLU A 50 -15.84 15.67 12.09
CA GLU A 50 -17.14 15.15 12.53
C GLU A 50 -17.93 16.26 13.20
N GLU A 51 -19.21 16.42 12.85
CA GLU A 51 -20.14 17.36 13.47
C GLU A 51 -21.49 16.67 13.76
N TRP A 52 -22.15 17.08 14.82
CA TRP A 52 -23.47 16.62 15.24
C TRP A 52 -24.44 17.78 15.23
N ASN A 53 -25.63 17.56 14.69
CA ASN A 53 -26.66 18.58 14.78
C ASN A 53 -27.75 18.21 15.82
N GLU A 54 -28.58 19.21 16.17
CA GLU A 54 -29.65 19.08 17.16
C GLU A 54 -30.74 18.08 16.73
N ASN A 55 -30.80 17.68 15.46
CA ASN A 55 -31.79 16.81 14.86
C ASN A 55 -31.33 15.35 14.74
N ASN A 56 -30.33 14.91 15.49
CA ASN A 56 -29.73 13.57 15.42
C ASN A 56 -29.19 13.23 14.01
N VAL A 57 -28.59 14.19 13.34
CA VAL A 57 -27.87 13.99 12.09
C VAL A 57 -26.37 14.09 12.37
N THR A 58 -25.65 13.03 12.07
CA THR A 58 -24.18 13.00 12.12
C THR A 58 -23.62 13.36 10.75
N LEU A 59 -22.64 14.25 10.75
CA LEU A 59 -21.91 14.68 9.56
C LEU A 59 -20.47 14.24 9.72
N ASN A 60 -19.94 13.49 8.75
CA ASN A 60 -18.54 13.08 8.74
C ASN A 60 -17.93 13.35 7.36
N VAL A 61 -16.74 13.94 7.34
CA VAL A 61 -15.93 14.07 6.12
C VAL A 61 -14.53 13.59 6.43
N SER A 62 -14.10 12.51 5.77
CA SER A 62 -12.75 11.96 5.87
C SER A 62 -11.99 12.09 4.56
N TRP A 63 -10.66 12.20 4.65
CA TRP A 63 -9.77 12.26 3.49
C TRP A 63 -8.37 11.76 3.83
N ASP A 64 -7.70 11.23 2.84
CA ASP A 64 -6.30 10.84 2.95
C ASP A 64 -5.35 12.02 2.73
N LYS A 65 -4.24 11.98 3.45
CA LYS A 65 -3.07 12.83 3.29
C LYS A 65 -1.88 11.99 2.81
N LEU A 66 -1.05 12.57 1.97
CA LEU A 66 0.16 11.93 1.48
C LEU A 66 1.41 12.51 2.16
N LYS A 67 2.34 11.62 2.47
CA LYS A 67 3.66 11.95 3.02
C LYS A 67 4.72 11.03 2.41
N LEU A 68 5.95 11.51 2.27
CA LEU A 68 7.11 10.68 1.97
C LEU A 68 7.77 10.20 3.29
N SER A 69 8.51 9.11 3.22
CA SER A 69 9.44 8.78 4.30
C SER A 69 10.47 9.90 4.50
N GLU A 70 11.02 10.04 5.71
CA GLU A 70 12.02 11.11 5.98
C GLU A 70 13.23 11.09 5.02
N ASP A 71 13.63 9.93 4.57
CA ASP A 71 14.77 9.79 3.66
C ASP A 71 14.39 10.17 2.22
N ASP A 72 13.17 9.88 1.79
CA ASP A 72 12.68 10.26 0.47
C ASP A 72 12.26 11.73 0.42
N GLU A 73 11.80 12.33 1.52
CA GLU A 73 11.62 13.80 1.61
C GLU A 73 12.92 14.56 1.33
N LYS A 74 14.05 14.03 1.80
CA LYS A 74 15.37 14.65 1.56
C LYS A 74 15.83 14.52 0.11
N LYS A 75 15.49 13.38 -0.54
CA LYS A 75 15.86 13.09 -1.94
C LYS A 75 14.95 13.81 -2.93
N PHE A 76 13.65 13.91 -2.61
CA PHE A 76 12.61 14.45 -3.50
C PHE A 76 11.89 15.66 -2.88
N PRO A 77 12.61 16.79 -2.64
CA PRO A 77 12.02 17.95 -1.95
C PRO A 77 10.92 18.66 -2.77
N GLU A 78 10.92 18.54 -4.10
CA GLU A 78 9.86 19.12 -4.94
C GLU A 78 8.58 18.29 -4.87
N LEU A 79 8.68 16.96 -4.84
CA LEU A 79 7.55 16.05 -4.61
C LEU A 79 6.94 16.27 -3.22
N LYS A 80 7.78 16.45 -2.18
CA LYS A 80 7.30 16.84 -0.85
C LYS A 80 6.44 18.09 -0.89
N LYS A 81 6.90 19.15 -1.58
CA LYS A 81 6.12 20.38 -1.72
C LYS A 81 4.80 20.15 -2.47
N ALA A 82 4.80 19.26 -3.47
CA ALA A 82 3.59 18.90 -4.19
C ALA A 82 2.59 18.21 -3.26
N PHE A 83 3.03 17.28 -2.41
CA PHE A 83 2.19 16.61 -1.40
C PHE A 83 1.69 17.60 -0.34
N ASP A 84 2.55 18.48 0.19
CA ASP A 84 2.14 19.53 1.13
C ASP A 84 1.03 20.42 0.54
N LYS A 85 1.12 20.75 -0.75
CA LYS A 85 0.10 21.52 -1.46
C LYS A 85 -1.21 20.74 -1.60
N LEU A 86 -1.14 19.47 -2.01
CA LEU A 86 -2.32 18.59 -2.12
C LEU A 86 -3.04 18.44 -0.78
N ASN A 87 -2.31 18.16 0.29
CA ASN A 87 -2.87 18.02 1.64
C ASN A 87 -3.61 19.29 2.09
N ASN A 88 -3.09 20.47 1.73
CA ASN A 88 -3.76 21.75 2.01
C ASN A 88 -5.02 21.95 1.14
N GLU A 89 -5.00 21.50 -0.11
CA GLU A 89 -6.17 21.52 -1.01
C GLU A 89 -7.24 20.55 -0.49
N ALA A 90 -6.88 19.30 -0.14
CA ALA A 90 -7.78 18.29 0.43
C ALA A 90 -8.48 18.81 1.71
N LEU A 91 -7.75 19.42 2.64
CA LEU A 91 -8.35 20.04 3.84
C LEU A 91 -9.35 21.13 3.49
N LYS A 92 -9.06 21.95 2.48
CA LYS A 92 -9.96 23.02 2.03
C LYS A 92 -11.24 22.43 1.41
N ASP A 93 -11.10 21.38 0.61
CA ASP A 93 -12.22 20.73 -0.06
C ASP A 93 -13.07 19.96 0.96
N ALA A 94 -12.47 19.29 1.93
CA ALA A 94 -13.17 18.65 3.06
C ALA A 94 -14.01 19.67 3.86
N LYS A 95 -13.43 20.84 4.17
CA LYS A 95 -14.18 21.92 4.86
C LYS A 95 -15.33 22.48 4.00
N ALA A 96 -15.15 22.58 2.69
CA ALA A 96 -16.21 23.01 1.78
C ALA A 96 -17.33 21.98 1.72
N LEU A 97 -17.00 20.69 1.61
CA LEU A 97 -17.97 19.59 1.64
C LEU A 97 -18.73 19.55 2.97
N MET A 98 -18.04 19.66 4.12
CA MET A 98 -18.68 19.74 5.43
C MET A 98 -19.69 20.87 5.51
N TYR A 99 -19.37 22.05 4.95
CA TYR A 99 -20.32 23.17 4.86
C TYR A 99 -21.55 22.84 3.99
N GLU A 100 -21.37 22.12 2.88
CA GLU A 100 -22.47 21.66 2.01
C GLU A 100 -23.35 20.65 2.72
N LEU A 101 -22.75 19.63 3.39
CA LEU A 101 -23.48 18.63 4.18
C LEU A 101 -24.24 19.28 5.34
N THR A 102 -23.65 20.26 6.03
CA THR A 102 -24.33 21.04 7.06
C THR A 102 -25.55 21.77 6.50
N GLY A 103 -25.43 22.27 5.26
CA GLY A 103 -26.56 22.86 4.52
C GLY A 103 -27.67 21.86 4.23
N ALA A 104 -27.32 20.68 3.74
CA ALA A 104 -28.25 19.58 3.43
C ALA A 104 -28.97 19.05 4.67
N ALA A 105 -28.24 18.97 5.79
CA ALA A 105 -28.78 18.44 7.06
C ALA A 105 -29.87 19.32 7.71
N LYS A 106 -30.02 20.58 7.32
CA LYS A 106 -30.96 21.53 7.97
C LYS A 106 -32.42 21.11 7.95
N ASP A 107 -32.83 20.45 6.88
CA ASP A 107 -34.21 20.00 6.66
C ASP A 107 -34.40 18.50 6.94
N LEU A 108 -33.37 17.85 7.49
CA LEU A 108 -33.36 16.44 7.84
C LEU A 108 -33.48 16.25 9.33
N GLU A 109 -34.16 15.19 9.76
CA GLU A 109 -34.34 14.81 11.15
C GLU A 109 -34.07 13.31 11.29
N GLY A 110 -33.13 12.95 12.16
CA GLY A 110 -32.82 11.57 12.52
C GLY A 110 -33.66 11.11 13.71
N ASP A 111 -33.86 9.81 13.83
CA ASP A 111 -34.49 9.19 15.01
C ASP A 111 -33.45 9.08 16.14
N GLU A 112 -33.88 9.23 17.42
CA GLU A 112 -32.99 9.08 18.60
C GLU A 112 -32.27 7.72 18.63
N TYR A 113 -32.90 6.68 18.06
CA TYR A 113 -32.36 5.31 18.00
C TYR A 113 -31.79 4.94 16.63
N ASN A 114 -31.96 5.80 15.64
CA ASN A 114 -31.48 5.59 14.27
C ASN A 114 -31.05 6.95 13.68
N PRO A 115 -29.89 7.48 14.09
CA PRO A 115 -29.38 8.75 13.59
C PRO A 115 -29.20 8.69 12.09
N LEU A 116 -29.40 9.82 11.42
CA LEU A 116 -29.11 9.94 10.01
C LEU A 116 -27.65 10.32 9.81
N TYR A 117 -26.97 9.63 8.89
CA TYR A 117 -25.58 9.91 8.55
C TYR A 117 -25.49 10.58 7.20
N LEU A 118 -24.81 11.71 7.14
CA LEU A 118 -24.34 12.34 5.92
C LEU A 118 -22.82 12.29 5.93
N GLU A 119 -22.22 11.82 4.87
CA GLU A 119 -20.80 11.54 4.85
C GLU A 119 -20.14 11.89 3.54
N GLY A 120 -18.86 12.22 3.62
CA GLY A 120 -17.96 12.35 2.48
C GLY A 120 -16.65 11.65 2.80
N GLU A 121 -16.14 10.89 1.86
CA GLU A 121 -14.89 10.18 1.97
C GLU A 121 -14.03 10.41 0.72
N SER A 122 -12.73 10.57 0.92
CA SER A 122 -11.74 10.59 -0.14
C SER A 122 -10.59 9.67 0.25
N LYS A 123 -10.52 8.49 -0.37
CA LYS A 123 -9.52 7.44 -0.09
C LYS A 123 -8.56 7.25 -1.26
N VAL A 124 -7.26 7.26 -0.97
CA VAL A 124 -6.18 7.11 -1.95
C VAL A 124 -5.75 5.66 -2.07
N TYR A 125 -5.62 5.17 -3.30
CA TYR A 125 -5.07 3.86 -3.63
C TYR A 125 -3.82 4.02 -4.49
N LEU A 126 -2.66 3.81 -3.89
CA LEU A 126 -1.35 3.92 -4.55
C LEU A 126 -1.19 2.78 -5.56
N GLN A 127 -0.97 3.14 -6.83
CA GLN A 127 -0.79 2.17 -7.92
C GLN A 127 0.69 1.95 -8.25
N ARG A 128 1.50 3.01 -8.17
CA ARG A 128 2.93 2.95 -8.42
C ARG A 128 3.67 4.08 -7.71
N ALA A 129 4.81 3.77 -7.10
CA ALA A 129 5.68 4.77 -6.51
C ALA A 129 7.15 4.38 -6.69
N ASP A 130 7.80 5.02 -7.64
CA ASP A 130 9.22 4.87 -7.91
C ASP A 130 9.83 6.19 -8.44
N THR A 131 11.12 6.17 -8.71
CA THR A 131 11.86 7.36 -9.17
C THR A 131 11.43 7.89 -10.55
N LYS A 132 10.52 7.21 -11.26
CA LYS A 132 9.96 7.66 -12.54
C LYS A 132 8.59 8.29 -12.38
N ILE A 133 7.75 7.74 -11.49
CA ILE A 133 6.37 8.20 -11.32
C ILE A 133 5.83 7.86 -9.92
N ILE A 134 5.05 8.78 -9.37
CA ILE A 134 4.06 8.48 -8.32
C ILE A 134 2.70 8.52 -8.99
N SER A 135 1.96 7.41 -8.93
CA SER A 135 0.66 7.26 -9.56
C SER A 135 -0.35 6.68 -8.58
N TYR A 136 -1.48 7.36 -8.39
CA TYR A 136 -2.56 6.89 -7.54
C TYR A 136 -3.93 7.26 -8.08
N VAL A 137 -4.93 6.49 -7.68
CA VAL A 137 -6.35 6.82 -7.86
C VAL A 137 -6.95 7.15 -6.49
N GLU A 138 -7.76 8.18 -6.46
CA GLU A 138 -8.54 8.64 -5.32
C GLU A 138 -10.00 8.31 -5.58
N TYR A 139 -10.63 7.56 -4.67
CA TYR A 139 -12.06 7.29 -4.66
C TYR A 139 -12.73 8.33 -3.79
N VAL A 140 -13.62 9.11 -4.37
CA VAL A 140 -14.39 10.12 -3.66
C VAL A 140 -15.83 9.68 -3.59
N PHE A 141 -16.36 9.60 -2.37
CA PHE A 141 -17.72 9.20 -2.07
C PHE A 141 -18.44 10.31 -1.30
N VAL A 142 -19.69 10.60 -1.64
CA VAL A 142 -20.51 11.61 -0.94
C VAL A 142 -21.94 11.10 -0.80
N HIS A 143 -22.42 11.00 0.43
CA HIS A 143 -23.81 10.74 0.75
C HIS A 143 -24.44 11.94 1.47
N SER A 144 -25.21 12.73 0.75
CA SER A 144 -25.87 13.96 1.23
C SER A 144 -27.35 13.78 1.61
N GLY A 145 -27.78 12.54 1.91
CA GLY A 145 -29.16 12.22 2.28
C GLY A 145 -30.09 11.95 1.08
N GLY A 146 -29.53 11.81 -0.14
CA GLY A 146 -30.25 11.44 -1.34
C GLY A 146 -30.61 9.95 -1.40
N VAL A 147 -31.22 9.52 -2.52
CA VAL A 147 -31.62 8.11 -2.75
C VAL A 147 -30.41 7.19 -2.93
N HIS A 148 -29.33 7.72 -3.44
CA HIS A 148 -28.06 7.02 -3.63
C HIS A 148 -26.90 8.02 -3.41
N PRO A 149 -25.71 7.54 -3.00
CA PRO A 149 -24.52 8.38 -2.92
C PRO A 149 -24.04 8.78 -4.32
N ASP A 150 -23.23 9.83 -4.36
CA ASP A 150 -22.37 10.13 -5.49
C ASP A 150 -20.98 9.57 -5.21
N TYR A 151 -20.31 9.06 -6.24
CA TYR A 151 -18.93 8.64 -6.15
C TYR A 151 -18.21 8.79 -7.49
N HIS A 152 -16.95 9.11 -7.43
CA HIS A 152 -16.13 9.30 -8.64
C HIS A 152 -14.65 9.01 -8.35
N TYR A 153 -13.90 8.81 -9.43
CA TYR A 153 -12.47 8.63 -9.38
C TYR A 153 -11.74 9.88 -9.83
N ILE A 154 -10.70 10.24 -9.09
CA ILE A 154 -9.73 11.27 -9.45
C ILE A 154 -8.37 10.61 -9.51
N THR A 155 -7.61 10.85 -10.59
CA THR A 155 -6.27 10.29 -10.72
C THR A 155 -5.23 11.39 -10.66
N THR A 156 -4.11 11.08 -10.03
CA THR A 156 -2.99 12.00 -9.97
C THR A 156 -1.68 11.26 -10.20
N ASN A 157 -0.86 11.84 -11.07
CA ASN A 157 0.42 11.29 -11.47
C ASN A 157 1.47 12.39 -11.34
N PHE A 158 2.59 12.13 -10.64
CA PHE A 158 3.66 13.08 -10.46
C PHE A 158 4.98 12.58 -11.02
N ASN A 159 5.76 13.49 -11.57
CA ASN A 159 7.19 13.31 -11.72
C ASN A 159 7.86 13.53 -10.35
N PRO A 160 8.55 12.54 -9.76
CA PRO A 160 9.10 12.67 -8.42
C PRO A 160 10.21 13.72 -8.30
N GLU A 161 11.00 13.92 -9.34
CA GLU A 161 12.10 14.88 -9.32
C GLU A 161 11.63 16.33 -9.35
N THR A 162 10.59 16.61 -10.15
CA THR A 162 10.11 17.99 -10.35
C THR A 162 8.91 18.33 -9.48
N GLY A 163 8.17 17.32 -8.96
CA GLY A 163 6.90 17.51 -8.27
C GLY A 163 5.77 17.98 -9.18
N GLU A 164 5.98 18.02 -10.49
CA GLU A 164 4.96 18.42 -11.47
C GLU A 164 4.02 17.29 -11.79
N LYS A 165 2.74 17.60 -12.03
CA LYS A 165 1.77 16.62 -12.49
C LYS A 165 2.10 16.18 -13.92
N LEU A 166 2.13 14.87 -14.16
CA LEU A 166 2.25 14.28 -15.49
C LEU A 166 0.89 14.24 -16.18
N ILE A 167 0.89 14.51 -17.47
CA ILE A 167 -0.28 14.38 -18.33
C ILE A 167 -0.15 13.14 -19.22
N LEU A 168 -1.25 12.67 -19.79
CA LEU A 168 -1.28 11.42 -20.55
C LEU A 168 -0.24 11.38 -21.69
N THR A 169 0.04 12.53 -22.33
CA THR A 169 1.02 12.60 -23.42
C THR A 169 2.48 12.50 -22.98
N ASP A 170 2.79 12.59 -21.71
CA ASP A 170 4.13 12.29 -21.20
C ASP A 170 4.38 10.77 -21.23
N ILE A 171 3.32 9.98 -21.00
CA ILE A 171 3.35 8.51 -20.98
C ILE A 171 3.09 7.92 -22.37
N MET A 172 2.09 8.46 -23.07
CA MET A 172 1.67 8.06 -24.41
C MET A 172 1.88 9.23 -25.37
N PRO A 173 3.03 9.34 -26.06
CA PRO A 173 3.34 10.50 -26.91
C PRO A 173 2.33 10.75 -28.02
N SER A 174 1.48 9.77 -28.32
CA SER A 174 0.37 9.88 -29.27
C SER A 174 -0.84 9.11 -28.80
N ILE A 175 -1.94 9.82 -28.57
CA ILE A 175 -3.24 9.22 -28.21
C ILE A 175 -4.14 8.93 -29.44
N LYS A 176 -3.58 9.02 -30.65
CA LYS A 176 -4.39 8.95 -31.89
C LYS A 176 -5.15 7.64 -32.07
N GLY A 177 -4.68 6.52 -31.57
CA GLY A 177 -5.36 5.21 -31.66
C GLY A 177 -6.11 4.82 -30.38
N LEU A 178 -6.01 5.65 -29.34
CA LEU A 178 -6.55 5.35 -28.02
C LEU A 178 -8.07 5.12 -28.01
N PRO A 179 -8.91 5.92 -28.72
CA PRO A 179 -10.34 5.66 -28.78
C PRO A 179 -10.72 4.25 -29.27
N ASP A 180 -10.02 3.76 -30.32
CA ASP A 180 -10.27 2.42 -30.86
C ASP A 180 -9.87 1.31 -29.88
N ILE A 181 -8.73 1.49 -29.19
CA ILE A 181 -8.24 0.54 -28.17
C ILE A 181 -9.22 0.49 -26.99
N LEU A 182 -9.57 1.66 -26.42
CA LEU A 182 -10.48 1.73 -25.26
C LEU A 182 -11.88 1.17 -25.58
N GLU A 183 -12.41 1.47 -26.77
CA GLU A 183 -13.70 0.89 -27.19
C GLU A 183 -13.62 -0.63 -27.28
N GLY A 184 -12.53 -1.17 -27.84
CA GLY A 184 -12.30 -2.60 -27.95
C GLY A 184 -12.24 -3.29 -26.59
N GLU A 185 -11.39 -2.78 -25.71
CA GLU A 185 -11.16 -3.33 -24.39
C GLU A 185 -12.41 -3.27 -23.48
N LEU A 186 -13.10 -2.13 -23.46
CA LEU A 186 -14.32 -1.96 -22.66
C LEU A 186 -15.45 -2.87 -23.15
N ASN A 187 -15.61 -3.06 -24.45
CA ASN A 187 -16.61 -3.98 -24.99
C ASN A 187 -16.29 -5.45 -24.65
N ILE A 188 -15.01 -5.82 -24.54
CA ILE A 188 -14.61 -7.17 -24.12
C ILE A 188 -14.90 -7.34 -22.62
N LYS A 189 -14.42 -6.43 -21.80
CA LYS A 189 -14.53 -6.52 -20.33
C LYS A 189 -15.96 -6.42 -19.82
N TYR A 190 -16.79 -5.57 -20.45
CA TYR A 190 -18.15 -5.24 -20.03
C TYR A 190 -19.18 -5.56 -21.12
N ASP A 191 -19.07 -6.71 -21.75
CA ASP A 191 -19.97 -7.17 -22.83
C ASP A 191 -21.45 -7.15 -22.43
N TYR A 192 -21.76 -7.33 -21.17
CA TYR A 192 -23.11 -7.27 -20.59
C TYR A 192 -23.72 -5.86 -20.58
N LEU A 193 -22.91 -4.79 -20.65
CA LEU A 193 -23.42 -3.41 -20.67
C LEU A 193 -23.96 -3.00 -22.03
N ASN A 194 -23.60 -3.73 -23.10
CA ASN A 194 -24.08 -3.54 -24.45
C ASN A 194 -23.99 -2.06 -24.90
N PHE A 195 -22.78 -1.50 -24.87
CA PHE A 195 -22.51 -0.16 -25.41
C PHE A 195 -23.00 -0.07 -26.87
N GLY A 196 -23.62 1.05 -27.25
CA GLY A 196 -24.07 1.26 -28.63
C GLY A 196 -22.91 1.25 -29.62
N GLU A 197 -23.16 0.85 -30.87
CA GLU A 197 -22.17 0.82 -31.96
C GLU A 197 -21.47 2.20 -32.08
N ASN A 198 -20.16 2.26 -31.96
CA ASN A 198 -19.31 3.45 -31.97
C ASN A 198 -19.65 4.50 -30.89
N GLN A 199 -20.41 4.15 -29.86
CA GLN A 199 -20.76 5.10 -28.78
C GLN A 199 -19.52 5.51 -28.00
N LEU A 200 -18.74 4.55 -27.54
CA LEU A 200 -17.49 4.78 -26.76
C LEU A 200 -16.47 5.51 -27.61
N TRP A 201 -16.26 5.08 -28.86
CA TRP A 201 -15.38 5.76 -29.80
C TRP A 201 -15.75 7.24 -29.97
N THR A 202 -17.03 7.55 -30.08
CA THR A 202 -17.50 8.94 -30.23
C THR A 202 -17.14 9.78 -28.99
N ILE A 203 -17.35 9.23 -27.78
CA ILE A 203 -17.00 9.89 -26.52
C ILE A 203 -15.48 10.15 -26.48
N PHE A 204 -14.68 9.11 -26.66
CA PHE A 204 -13.22 9.22 -26.53
C PHE A 204 -12.56 10.05 -27.63
N ASN A 205 -13.15 10.11 -28.79
CA ASN A 205 -12.64 10.95 -29.89
C ASN A 205 -12.84 12.46 -29.62
N GLU A 206 -13.72 12.82 -28.68
CA GLU A 206 -13.91 14.21 -28.22
C GLU A 206 -13.02 14.56 -27.04
N TYR A 207 -12.38 13.58 -26.39
CA TYR A 207 -11.48 13.79 -25.23
C TYR A 207 -10.17 14.41 -25.67
N SER A 208 -9.73 15.41 -24.90
CA SER A 208 -8.33 15.88 -24.87
C SER A 208 -7.50 15.01 -23.90
N PRO A 209 -6.17 15.07 -23.95
CA PRO A 209 -5.34 14.29 -23.01
C PRO A 209 -5.65 14.54 -21.53
N GLU A 210 -6.16 15.71 -21.19
CA GLU A 210 -6.50 16.12 -19.82
C GLU A 210 -7.87 15.57 -19.35
N ASP A 211 -8.71 15.09 -20.26
CA ASP A 211 -10.03 14.54 -19.94
C ASP A 211 -9.97 13.08 -19.47
N TYR A 212 -8.83 12.41 -19.69
CA TYR A 212 -8.66 11.03 -19.26
C TYR A 212 -8.22 10.95 -17.80
N ASN A 213 -8.98 10.21 -16.97
CA ASN A 213 -8.52 9.75 -15.67
C ASN A 213 -7.72 8.45 -15.86
N TRP A 214 -6.45 8.47 -15.49
CA TRP A 214 -5.56 7.32 -15.68
C TRP A 214 -4.53 7.18 -14.56
N THR A 215 -4.14 5.94 -14.29
CA THR A 215 -3.00 5.59 -13.44
C THR A 215 -2.05 4.67 -14.18
N LEU A 216 -0.80 4.67 -13.73
CA LEU A 216 0.20 3.75 -14.18
C LEU A 216 0.55 2.79 -13.04
N ASP A 217 0.61 1.50 -13.34
CA ASP A 217 1.24 0.52 -12.48
C ASP A 217 2.47 -0.11 -13.16
N TYR A 218 2.91 -1.25 -12.71
CA TYR A 218 4.11 -1.90 -13.25
C TYR A 218 3.85 -2.79 -14.47
N GLN A 219 2.58 -3.01 -14.82
CA GLN A 219 2.17 -3.82 -15.97
C GLN A 219 1.55 -2.99 -17.11
N GLY A 220 1.00 -1.80 -16.81
CA GLY A 220 0.29 -1.02 -17.82
C GLY A 220 -0.32 0.27 -17.29
N ILE A 221 -1.15 0.88 -18.14
CA ILE A 221 -1.95 2.06 -17.84
C ILE A 221 -3.41 1.65 -17.63
N THR A 222 -4.01 2.06 -16.52
CA THR A 222 -5.42 1.85 -16.24
C THR A 222 -6.19 3.14 -16.41
N PHE A 223 -7.25 3.12 -17.23
CA PHE A 223 -8.21 4.21 -17.39
C PHE A 223 -9.40 3.98 -16.48
N TRP A 224 -9.83 5.04 -15.79
CA TRP A 224 -10.88 5.02 -14.79
C TRP A 224 -12.07 5.86 -15.25
N PHE A 225 -13.27 5.31 -15.12
CA PHE A 225 -14.52 5.96 -15.52
C PHE A 225 -15.48 5.99 -14.34
N SER A 226 -15.87 7.19 -13.95
CA SER A 226 -16.91 7.41 -12.94
C SER A 226 -18.30 7.07 -13.49
N PRO A 227 -19.28 6.85 -12.63
CA PRO A 227 -20.67 6.76 -13.09
C PRO A 227 -21.06 7.94 -13.96
N TYR A 228 -21.78 7.66 -15.04
CA TYR A 228 -22.20 8.59 -16.10
C TYR A 228 -21.12 9.03 -17.10
N ASP A 229 -19.84 8.74 -16.91
CA ASP A 229 -18.80 9.08 -17.91
C ASP A 229 -19.06 8.36 -19.23
N ILE A 230 -19.25 7.04 -19.16
CA ILE A 230 -19.43 6.18 -20.35
C ILE A 230 -20.65 5.24 -20.26
N ALA A 231 -21.26 5.11 -19.10
CA ALA A 231 -22.40 4.24 -18.83
C ALA A 231 -23.36 4.87 -17.80
N ALA A 232 -24.56 4.29 -17.64
CA ALA A 232 -25.51 4.73 -16.62
C ALA A 232 -24.98 4.43 -15.21
N TYR A 233 -25.43 5.20 -14.20
CA TYR A 233 -25.05 5.01 -12.78
C TYR A 233 -25.12 3.56 -12.29
N ALA A 234 -26.14 2.81 -12.73
CA ALA A 234 -26.33 1.41 -12.34
C ALA A 234 -25.24 0.45 -12.85
N ALA A 235 -24.40 0.88 -13.79
CA ALA A 235 -23.24 0.11 -14.21
C ALA A 235 -22.12 0.11 -13.16
N GLY A 236 -22.17 1.06 -12.22
CA GLY A 236 -21.09 1.31 -11.29
C GLY A 236 -19.88 2.00 -11.93
N PRO A 237 -18.78 2.08 -11.20
CA PRO A 237 -17.52 2.57 -11.73
C PRO A 237 -16.91 1.54 -12.67
N LEU A 238 -16.25 1.99 -13.72
CA LEU A 238 -15.63 1.14 -14.73
C LEU A 238 -14.14 1.47 -14.85
N SER A 239 -13.35 0.47 -15.18
CA SER A 239 -11.92 0.66 -15.49
C SER A 239 -11.46 -0.31 -16.56
N VAL A 240 -10.40 0.04 -17.27
CA VAL A 240 -9.76 -0.85 -18.25
C VAL A 240 -8.27 -0.58 -18.29
N LYS A 241 -7.49 -1.65 -18.39
CA LYS A 241 -6.02 -1.57 -18.50
C LYS A 241 -5.56 -1.87 -19.92
N ILE A 242 -4.57 -1.11 -20.38
CA ILE A 242 -3.78 -1.40 -21.57
C ILE A 242 -2.40 -1.82 -21.08
N TYR A 243 -1.99 -3.04 -21.37
CA TYR A 243 -0.73 -3.60 -20.92
C TYR A 243 0.44 -3.12 -21.78
N PHE A 244 1.63 -2.98 -21.17
CA PHE A 244 2.84 -2.52 -21.88
C PHE A 244 3.30 -3.47 -22.98
N ASP A 245 3.11 -4.76 -22.81
CA ASP A 245 3.51 -5.81 -23.77
C ASP A 245 2.50 -5.98 -24.91
N GLU A 246 1.21 -5.73 -24.68
CA GLU A 246 0.18 -5.74 -25.74
C GLU A 246 0.38 -4.60 -26.75
N GLU A 247 0.71 -3.39 -26.25
CA GLU A 247 0.81 -2.18 -27.07
C GLU A 247 2.14 -1.43 -26.84
N PRO A 248 3.32 -2.09 -26.99
CA PRO A 248 4.60 -1.53 -26.57
C PRO A 248 5.02 -0.24 -27.31
N TYR A 249 4.43 0.04 -28.48
CA TYR A 249 4.83 1.17 -29.31
C TYR A 249 4.09 2.48 -29.00
N ILE A 250 3.06 2.43 -28.15
CA ILE A 250 2.31 3.64 -27.79
C ILE A 250 2.87 4.31 -26.53
N PHE A 251 3.71 3.62 -25.76
CA PHE A 251 4.27 4.10 -24.52
C PHE A 251 5.67 4.71 -24.67
N ASN A 252 5.96 5.68 -23.84
CA ASN A 252 7.32 6.15 -23.62
C ASN A 252 8.07 5.10 -22.76
N GLU A 253 9.15 4.55 -23.32
CA GLU A 253 9.90 3.43 -22.76
C GLU A 253 10.39 3.65 -21.32
N GLU A 254 10.63 4.90 -20.92
CA GLU A 254 11.11 5.18 -19.56
C GLU A 254 10.08 4.82 -18.46
N TYR A 255 8.79 4.85 -18.79
CA TYR A 255 7.71 4.54 -17.85
C TYR A 255 7.29 3.07 -17.86
N THR A 256 7.75 2.29 -18.84
CA THR A 256 7.46 0.83 -18.90
C THR A 256 8.41 0.00 -18.04
N LYS A 257 9.48 0.62 -17.51
CA LYS A 257 10.48 -0.06 -16.67
C LYS A 257 10.06 0.04 -15.20
N ALA A 258 10.26 -1.05 -14.46
CA ALA A 258 10.03 -1.14 -13.02
C ALA A 258 11.35 -1.18 -12.24
N PRO A 259 11.35 -0.82 -10.93
CA PRO A 259 12.51 -0.96 -10.05
C PRO A 259 12.94 -2.42 -9.85
N SER A 260 11.98 -3.33 -9.92
CA SER A 260 12.14 -4.77 -9.69
C SER A 260 11.05 -5.52 -10.46
N GLU A 261 11.27 -6.80 -10.72
CA GLU A 261 10.21 -7.71 -11.16
C GLU A 261 9.17 -7.92 -10.05
N ASN A 262 9.57 -7.77 -8.80
CA ASN A 262 8.70 -7.87 -7.63
C ASN A 262 8.19 -6.49 -7.22
N PHE A 263 6.90 -6.35 -6.99
CA PHE A 263 6.27 -5.08 -6.61
C PHE A 263 4.96 -5.29 -5.86
N CYS A 264 4.47 -4.23 -5.23
CA CYS A 264 3.14 -4.20 -4.62
C CYS A 264 2.38 -2.95 -5.06
N LEU A 265 1.06 -3.01 -4.97
CA LEU A 265 0.14 -1.90 -5.19
C LEU A 265 -1.11 -2.05 -4.31
N MET A 266 -1.85 -0.96 -4.10
CA MET A 266 -3.12 -0.98 -3.37
C MET A 266 -4.27 -1.31 -4.30
N LEU A 267 -5.22 -2.13 -3.83
CA LEU A 267 -6.41 -2.49 -4.58
C LEU A 267 -7.61 -1.66 -4.11
N PRO A 268 -8.24 -0.87 -5.00
CA PRO A 268 -9.54 -0.26 -4.71
C PRO A 268 -10.63 -1.31 -4.54
N MET A 269 -11.56 -1.03 -3.61
CA MET A 269 -12.67 -1.91 -3.34
C MET A 269 -13.78 -1.80 -4.39
N ARG A 270 -14.56 -2.88 -4.52
CA ARG A 270 -15.77 -2.96 -5.38
C ARG A 270 -15.50 -2.63 -6.84
N GLN A 271 -14.29 -2.91 -7.28
CA GLN A 271 -13.82 -2.62 -8.64
C GLN A 271 -13.16 -3.86 -9.24
N LYS A 272 -13.50 -4.18 -10.49
CA LYS A 272 -12.77 -5.19 -11.27
C LYS A 272 -11.47 -4.58 -11.77
N ILE A 273 -10.36 -4.96 -11.16
CA ILE A 273 -9.02 -4.50 -11.53
C ILE A 273 -8.39 -5.52 -12.45
N ASP A 274 -8.06 -5.12 -13.68
CA ASP A 274 -7.30 -5.95 -14.60
C ASP A 274 -5.87 -6.08 -14.09
N PHE A 275 -5.39 -7.32 -14.04
CA PHE A 275 -4.03 -7.61 -13.61
C PHE A 275 -3.60 -8.93 -14.24
N ASP A 276 -2.50 -8.93 -15.00
CA ASP A 276 -1.95 -10.17 -15.54
C ASP A 276 -1.36 -11.01 -14.40
N LEU A 277 -2.01 -12.16 -14.13
CA LEU A 277 -1.66 -13.07 -13.04
C LEU A 277 -0.71 -14.20 -13.50
N ASN A 278 -0.61 -14.46 -14.79
CA ASN A 278 0.00 -15.69 -15.27
C ASN A 278 0.82 -15.55 -16.55
N GLY A 279 0.95 -14.35 -17.12
CA GLY A 279 1.66 -14.08 -18.38
C GLY A 279 0.96 -14.69 -19.60
N ASN A 280 -0.38 -14.89 -19.54
CA ASN A 280 -1.16 -15.51 -20.60
C ASN A 280 -2.14 -14.49 -21.22
N ASP A 281 -1.85 -14.04 -22.42
CA ASP A 281 -2.64 -13.05 -23.16
C ASP A 281 -3.98 -13.57 -23.71
N GLU A 282 -4.28 -14.89 -23.59
CA GLU A 282 -5.49 -15.46 -24.21
C GLU A 282 -6.78 -15.11 -23.45
N GLU A 283 -6.70 -14.93 -22.11
CA GLU A 283 -7.83 -14.52 -21.26
C GLU A 283 -7.34 -13.46 -20.28
N LYS A 284 -7.98 -12.29 -20.26
CA LYS A 284 -7.62 -11.22 -19.31
C LYS A 284 -8.04 -11.58 -17.90
N ASP A 285 -7.07 -11.58 -17.01
CA ASP A 285 -7.29 -11.82 -15.60
C ASP A 285 -7.83 -10.57 -14.89
N TYR A 286 -8.64 -10.76 -13.85
CA TYR A 286 -9.08 -9.67 -13.00
C TYR A 286 -9.19 -10.09 -11.54
N ILE A 287 -9.01 -9.09 -10.66
CA ILE A 287 -9.19 -9.20 -9.22
C ILE A 287 -10.28 -8.23 -8.80
N GLU A 288 -11.15 -8.65 -7.89
CA GLU A 288 -12.15 -7.80 -7.27
C GLU A 288 -12.16 -8.04 -5.77
N ILE A 289 -12.11 -6.95 -5.02
CA ILE A 289 -12.20 -6.95 -3.55
C ILE A 289 -13.55 -6.39 -3.18
N ASP A 290 -14.30 -7.12 -2.37
CA ASP A 290 -15.58 -6.68 -1.85
C ASP A 290 -15.72 -6.99 -0.36
N THR A 291 -16.61 -6.29 0.31
CA THR A 291 -16.83 -6.38 1.75
C THR A 291 -18.30 -6.39 2.08
N SER A 292 -18.62 -6.94 3.24
CA SER A 292 -19.94 -6.76 3.83
C SER A 292 -19.85 -6.05 5.17
N LEU A 293 -20.86 -5.26 5.47
CA LEU A 293 -21.03 -4.59 6.76
C LEU A 293 -21.96 -5.42 7.63
N ASP A 294 -21.72 -5.44 8.92
CA ASP A 294 -22.64 -5.96 9.90
C ASP A 294 -23.77 -4.95 10.20
N GLN A 295 -24.65 -5.28 11.15
CA GLN A 295 -25.76 -4.40 11.55
C GLN A 295 -25.32 -3.12 12.28
N TYR A 296 -24.06 -3.02 12.66
CA TYR A 296 -23.47 -1.88 13.38
C TYR A 296 -22.58 -1.00 12.48
N GLY A 297 -22.45 -1.36 11.20
CA GLY A 297 -21.65 -0.62 10.22
C GLY A 297 -20.18 -1.01 10.19
N SER A 298 -19.77 -2.08 10.90
CA SER A 298 -18.41 -2.59 10.86
C SER A 298 -18.25 -3.58 9.71
N TYR A 299 -17.10 -3.56 9.06
CA TYR A 299 -16.73 -4.57 8.06
C TYR A 299 -16.46 -5.90 8.75
N ASN A 300 -17.20 -6.93 8.40
CA ASN A 300 -17.08 -8.24 9.02
C ASN A 300 -16.61 -9.35 8.08
N MET A 301 -16.65 -9.12 6.79
CA MET A 301 -16.26 -10.09 5.77
C MET A 301 -15.45 -9.40 4.68
N LEU A 302 -14.38 -10.06 4.24
CA LEU A 302 -13.62 -9.71 3.04
C LEU A 302 -13.80 -10.80 2.01
N SER A 303 -14.20 -10.42 0.81
CA SER A 303 -14.32 -11.31 -0.35
C SER A 303 -13.24 -10.97 -1.36
N VAL A 304 -12.44 -11.96 -1.70
CA VAL A 304 -11.43 -11.89 -2.77
C VAL A 304 -11.93 -12.71 -3.95
N THR A 305 -12.14 -12.07 -5.07
CA THR A 305 -12.56 -12.71 -6.32
C THR A 305 -11.44 -12.63 -7.34
N VAL A 306 -11.08 -13.75 -7.91
CA VAL A 306 -10.12 -13.88 -9.01
C VAL A 306 -10.80 -14.64 -10.14
N ASN A 307 -10.92 -14.01 -11.31
CA ASN A 307 -11.55 -14.61 -12.49
C ASN A 307 -12.91 -15.28 -12.21
N GLY A 308 -13.75 -14.57 -11.42
CA GLY A 308 -15.09 -15.03 -11.06
C GLY A 308 -15.15 -16.12 -9.98
N LYS A 309 -14.03 -16.51 -9.39
CA LYS A 309 -13.98 -17.44 -8.25
C LYS A 309 -13.73 -16.67 -6.97
N THR A 310 -14.69 -16.72 -6.07
CA THR A 310 -14.69 -15.94 -4.82
C THR A 310 -14.39 -16.83 -3.62
N TYR A 311 -13.56 -16.34 -2.73
CA TYR A 311 -13.40 -16.82 -1.37
C TYR A 311 -13.69 -15.66 -0.41
N THR A 312 -14.48 -15.94 0.62
CA THR A 312 -14.88 -14.96 1.62
C THR A 312 -14.48 -15.45 3.01
N ASP A 313 -13.89 -14.57 3.81
CA ASP A 313 -13.52 -14.88 5.19
C ASP A 313 -13.81 -13.70 6.13
N GLU A 314 -13.83 -13.98 7.43
CA GLU A 314 -14.05 -12.97 8.47
C GLU A 314 -12.80 -12.10 8.64
N ILE A 315 -13.00 -10.79 8.80
CA ILE A 315 -11.94 -9.79 9.08
C ILE A 315 -12.14 -9.09 10.43
N ASN A 316 -12.76 -9.78 11.37
CA ASN A 316 -12.85 -9.41 12.77
C ASN A 316 -13.48 -8.03 13.07
N TYR A 317 -14.62 -7.71 12.41
CA TYR A 317 -15.39 -6.47 12.65
C TYR A 317 -14.55 -5.19 12.50
N ALA A 318 -13.82 -5.10 11.41
CA ALA A 318 -12.94 -3.98 11.14
C ALA A 318 -13.70 -2.67 10.93
N TYR A 319 -13.16 -1.58 11.44
CA TYR A 319 -13.64 -0.22 11.16
C TYR A 319 -13.08 0.31 9.85
N ASP A 320 -11.83 -0.04 9.55
CA ASP A 320 -11.17 0.25 8.29
C ASP A 320 -10.22 -0.90 7.91
N PHE A 321 -9.86 -0.98 6.64
CA PHE A 321 -8.87 -1.91 6.15
C PHE A 321 -8.30 -1.46 4.81
N ASP A 322 -7.04 -1.82 4.59
CA ASP A 322 -6.34 -1.66 3.33
C ASP A 322 -6.06 -3.01 2.69
N VAL A 323 -6.11 -3.07 1.36
CA VAL A 323 -5.81 -4.29 0.62
C VAL A 323 -4.70 -4.03 -0.39
N TYR A 324 -3.72 -4.91 -0.40
CA TYR A 324 -2.54 -4.83 -1.27
C TYR A 324 -2.45 -6.07 -2.14
N LEU A 325 -2.05 -5.88 -3.38
CA LEU A 325 -1.62 -6.94 -4.29
C LEU A 325 -0.11 -6.92 -4.38
N ALA A 326 0.54 -8.08 -4.23
CA ALA A 326 1.97 -8.24 -4.50
C ALA A 326 2.19 -9.25 -5.62
N HIS A 327 3.04 -8.87 -6.55
CA HIS A 327 3.63 -9.76 -7.55
C HIS A 327 5.05 -10.12 -7.09
N ILE A 328 5.35 -11.42 -6.93
CA ILE A 328 6.61 -11.93 -6.38
C ILE A 328 7.06 -13.13 -7.20
N GLY A 329 8.07 -12.94 -8.03
CA GLY A 329 8.51 -13.93 -9.02
C GLY A 329 7.41 -14.24 -10.03
N ASP A 330 6.93 -15.47 -10.02
CA ASP A 330 5.83 -15.95 -10.88
C ASP A 330 4.49 -16.10 -10.13
N LYS A 331 4.37 -15.48 -8.96
CA LYS A 331 3.22 -15.63 -8.06
C LYS A 331 2.63 -14.31 -7.63
N ASN A 332 1.34 -14.38 -7.27
CA ASN A 332 0.59 -13.23 -6.81
C ASN A 332 -0.07 -13.51 -5.47
N TYR A 333 -0.06 -12.51 -4.60
CA TYR A 333 -0.63 -12.60 -3.25
C TYR A 333 -1.41 -11.34 -2.92
N ILE A 334 -2.44 -11.50 -2.10
CA ILE A 334 -3.17 -10.36 -1.54
C ILE A 334 -2.88 -10.29 -0.05
N TYR A 335 -2.80 -9.07 0.47
CA TYR A 335 -2.67 -8.78 1.89
C TYR A 335 -3.80 -7.86 2.31
N SER A 336 -4.36 -8.13 3.48
CA SER A 336 -5.30 -7.21 4.12
C SER A 336 -4.76 -6.78 5.47
N ASP A 337 -4.75 -5.48 5.73
CA ASP A 337 -4.42 -4.85 7.00
C ASP A 337 -5.69 -4.24 7.56
N SER A 338 -6.18 -4.76 8.69
CA SER A 338 -7.45 -4.38 9.27
C SER A 338 -7.32 -3.93 10.72
N PHE A 339 -8.12 -2.92 11.07
CA PHE A 339 -8.19 -2.32 12.40
C PHE A 339 -9.60 -2.47 13.00
N SER A 340 -9.70 -2.84 14.27
CA SER A 340 -10.96 -3.02 14.96
C SER A 340 -10.93 -2.49 16.41
N ASP A 341 -11.98 -2.76 17.18
CA ASP A 341 -12.12 -2.35 18.59
C ASP A 341 -10.93 -2.75 19.48
N ASN A 342 -10.68 -1.96 20.51
CA ASN A 342 -9.63 -2.19 21.50
C ASN A 342 -8.22 -2.26 20.90
N ASP A 343 -7.96 -1.46 19.85
CA ASP A 343 -6.65 -1.44 19.19
C ASP A 343 -6.25 -2.82 18.65
N TYR A 344 -7.24 -3.54 18.13
CA TYR A 344 -7.05 -4.89 17.62
C TYR A 344 -6.80 -4.85 16.11
N HIS A 345 -5.60 -5.27 15.72
CA HIS A 345 -5.12 -5.28 14.35
C HIS A 345 -4.97 -6.70 13.84
N MET A 346 -5.15 -6.89 12.54
CA MET A 346 -4.94 -8.17 11.90
C MET A 346 -4.37 -7.98 10.49
N PHE A 347 -3.19 -8.55 10.25
CA PHE A 347 -2.55 -8.59 8.94
C PHE A 347 -2.67 -10.00 8.36
N CYS A 348 -3.34 -10.13 7.21
CA CYS A 348 -3.60 -11.42 6.56
C CYS A 348 -2.87 -11.56 5.25
N THR A 349 -2.49 -12.80 4.90
CA THR A 349 -1.92 -13.19 3.60
C THR A 349 -2.86 -14.13 2.89
N TRP A 350 -3.16 -13.83 1.61
CA TRP A 350 -4.04 -14.60 0.74
C TRP A 350 -3.25 -15.12 -0.46
N ASP A 351 -3.27 -16.42 -0.69
CA ASP A 351 -2.72 -17.03 -1.90
C ASP A 351 -3.80 -17.04 -3.00
N ILE A 352 -3.49 -16.41 -4.14
CA ILE A 352 -4.38 -16.32 -5.30
C ILE A 352 -3.85 -17.07 -6.53
N ASN A 353 -2.83 -17.89 -6.36
CA ASN A 353 -2.21 -18.64 -7.46
C ASN A 353 -2.91 -19.96 -7.79
N GLY A 354 -3.88 -20.37 -6.98
CA GLY A 354 -4.65 -21.60 -7.17
C GLY A 354 -5.96 -21.40 -7.91
N ASP A 355 -6.74 -22.48 -8.00
CA ASP A 355 -8.07 -22.45 -8.62
C ASP A 355 -9.06 -21.52 -7.91
N THR A 356 -8.85 -21.22 -6.64
CA THR A 356 -9.68 -20.35 -5.81
C THR A 356 -8.77 -19.62 -4.83
N PRO A 357 -8.94 -18.31 -4.60
CA PRO A 357 -8.24 -17.57 -3.57
C PRO A 357 -8.37 -18.25 -2.21
N LYS A 358 -7.36 -18.10 -1.35
CA LYS A 358 -7.36 -18.71 -0.03
C LYS A 358 -6.52 -17.91 0.95
N MET A 359 -7.07 -17.57 2.12
CA MET A 359 -6.28 -17.02 3.22
C MET A 359 -5.34 -18.10 3.77
N THR A 360 -4.07 -17.80 3.86
CA THR A 360 -3.00 -18.74 4.24
C THR A 360 -2.28 -18.38 5.53
N GLN A 361 -2.46 -17.13 5.98
CA GLN A 361 -1.89 -16.66 7.25
C GLN A 361 -2.73 -15.53 7.83
N GLU A 362 -2.83 -15.52 9.15
CA GLU A 362 -3.40 -14.46 9.97
C GLU A 362 -2.37 -14.09 11.04
N LEU A 363 -1.97 -12.83 11.09
CA LEU A 363 -1.09 -12.27 12.13
C LEU A 363 -1.91 -11.34 13.03
N TYR A 364 -2.36 -11.88 14.14
CA TYR A 364 -3.13 -11.13 15.14
C TYR A 364 -2.25 -10.13 15.90
N GLY A 365 -2.80 -8.96 16.20
CA GLY A 365 -2.09 -7.87 16.86
C GLY A 365 -0.95 -7.32 16.00
N THR A 366 -1.03 -7.48 14.68
CA THR A 366 -0.03 -7.03 13.72
C THR A 366 -0.68 -6.17 12.65
N GLU A 367 -0.06 -5.04 12.35
CA GLU A 367 -0.47 -4.09 11.31
C GLU A 367 0.72 -3.56 10.52
N VAL A 368 0.46 -2.90 9.41
CA VAL A 368 1.49 -2.11 8.72
C VAL A 368 1.95 -0.97 9.63
N ASP A 369 3.28 -0.80 9.75
CA ASP A 369 3.91 0.20 10.63
C ASP A 369 3.42 1.61 10.31
N TYR A 370 3.27 2.40 11.35
CA TYR A 370 2.73 3.76 11.28
C TYR A 370 3.61 4.77 12.01
N GLU A 371 3.42 6.04 11.66
CA GLU A 371 4.05 7.18 12.31
C GLU A 371 2.96 8.17 12.74
N TYR A 372 2.91 8.49 14.04
CA TYR A 372 2.05 9.54 14.56
C TYR A 372 2.75 10.89 14.51
N ILE A 373 2.14 11.86 13.85
CA ILE A 373 2.67 13.23 13.72
C ILE A 373 1.70 14.22 14.36
N GLU A 374 2.19 14.94 15.39
CA GLU A 374 1.45 16.06 15.97
C GLU A 374 1.38 17.21 14.97
N GLU A 375 0.19 17.73 14.69
CA GLU A 375 -0.06 18.84 13.79
C GLU A 375 -0.51 20.10 14.55
N GLY A 376 0.40 20.69 15.32
CA GLY A 376 0.14 21.95 16.05
C GLY A 376 -0.85 21.78 17.20
N PHE A 377 -2.01 22.46 17.13
CA PHE A 377 -3.09 22.39 18.15
C PHE A 377 -4.24 21.45 17.72
N GLU A 378 -4.18 20.88 16.55
CA GLU A 378 -5.13 19.89 16.07
C GLU A 378 -4.64 18.49 16.43
N ASP A 379 -5.56 17.53 16.48
CA ASP A 379 -5.21 16.13 16.69
C ASP A 379 -4.22 15.68 15.62
N GLY A 380 -3.21 14.92 16.01
CA GLY A 380 -2.18 14.43 15.08
C GLY A 380 -2.74 13.54 13.99
N THR A 381 -1.91 13.20 13.01
CA THR A 381 -2.23 12.24 11.94
C THR A 381 -1.41 10.98 12.13
N VAL A 382 -2.05 9.83 12.06
CA VAL A 382 -1.39 8.53 11.96
C VAL A 382 -1.13 8.27 10.47
N TYR A 383 0.13 8.14 10.09
CA TYR A 383 0.54 7.82 8.72
C TYR A 383 0.99 6.36 8.65
N LYS A 384 0.34 5.56 7.83
CA LYS A 384 0.73 4.17 7.51
C LYS A 384 1.52 4.11 6.21
N GLN A 385 2.47 3.20 6.12
CA GLN A 385 3.21 2.93 4.89
C GLN A 385 2.24 2.40 3.81
N ALA A 386 2.13 3.08 2.68
CA ALA A 386 1.52 2.50 1.50
C ALA A 386 2.50 1.47 0.91
N PHE A 387 2.28 0.20 1.24
CA PHE A 387 3.19 -0.88 0.97
C PHE A 387 3.33 -1.14 -0.55
N ASN A 388 4.48 -0.80 -1.14
CA ASN A 388 4.77 -0.91 -2.58
C ASN A 388 6.02 -1.74 -2.91
N ASN A 389 6.86 -2.02 -1.91
CA ASN A 389 8.12 -2.75 -2.08
C ASN A 389 8.10 -4.09 -1.31
N PRO A 390 8.03 -5.25 -2.00
CA PRO A 390 8.00 -6.57 -1.34
C PRO A 390 9.25 -6.91 -0.52
N GLU A 391 10.37 -6.25 -0.81
CA GLU A 391 11.64 -6.46 -0.07
C GLU A 391 11.73 -5.62 1.21
N PHE A 392 10.78 -4.70 1.41
CA PHE A 392 10.79 -3.79 2.54
C PHE A 392 9.37 -3.49 3.03
N LEU A 393 8.87 -4.37 3.88
CA LEU A 393 7.61 -4.22 4.61
C LEU A 393 7.92 -4.01 6.09
N ARG A 394 7.42 -2.95 6.69
CA ARG A 394 7.52 -2.74 8.13
C ARG A 394 6.19 -3.10 8.78
N LEU A 395 6.25 -3.99 9.78
CA LEU A 395 5.08 -4.38 10.55
C LEU A 395 5.30 -4.04 12.03
N GLU A 396 4.30 -3.43 12.65
CA GLU A 396 4.19 -3.34 14.10
C GLU A 396 3.43 -4.55 14.62
N THR A 397 3.94 -5.13 15.71
CA THR A 397 3.30 -6.25 16.41
C THR A 397 3.13 -5.89 17.88
N ARG A 398 1.95 -6.14 18.42
CA ARG A 398 1.63 -5.95 19.82
C ARG A 398 2.16 -7.12 20.65
N PHE A 399 2.89 -6.81 21.70
CA PHE A 399 3.42 -7.76 22.67
C PHE A 399 2.91 -7.48 24.09
N GLU A 400 2.64 -8.55 24.83
CA GLU A 400 2.36 -8.52 26.25
C GLU A 400 3.67 -8.90 27.00
N ILE A 401 4.65 -7.99 26.99
CA ILE A 401 5.96 -8.15 27.62
C ILE A 401 6.27 -6.86 28.38
N LEU A 402 6.39 -6.97 29.69
CA LEU A 402 6.57 -5.81 30.59
C LEU A 402 5.47 -4.75 30.41
N GLY A 403 4.23 -5.20 30.33
CA GLY A 403 3.06 -4.45 29.91
C GLY A 403 2.74 -4.63 28.43
N THR A 404 1.63 -4.03 27.97
CA THR A 404 1.27 -4.02 26.53
C THR A 404 2.12 -3.03 25.78
N ARG A 405 2.74 -3.46 24.66
CA ARG A 405 3.68 -2.65 23.89
C ARG A 405 3.62 -3.00 22.42
N GLY A 406 3.67 -1.97 21.56
CA GLY A 406 3.95 -2.11 20.12
C GLY A 406 5.45 -2.20 19.86
N ALA A 407 5.84 -3.05 18.96
CA ALA A 407 7.23 -3.15 18.50
C ALA A 407 7.28 -3.48 17.01
N THR A 408 8.16 -2.81 16.29
CA THR A 408 8.28 -2.88 14.84
C THR A 408 9.48 -3.71 14.43
N ALA A 409 9.31 -4.44 13.33
CA ALA A 409 10.39 -5.09 12.62
C ALA A 409 10.21 -4.96 11.10
N THR A 410 11.32 -5.11 10.38
CA THR A 410 11.33 -5.14 8.91
C THR A 410 11.18 -6.57 8.41
N TYR A 411 10.41 -6.73 7.35
CA TYR A 411 10.12 -7.98 6.69
C TYR A 411 10.36 -7.84 5.19
N LYS A 412 10.57 -8.96 4.54
CA LYS A 412 10.40 -9.14 3.10
C LYS A 412 9.31 -10.18 2.85
N LEU A 413 8.74 -10.18 1.68
CA LEU A 413 7.79 -11.22 1.29
C LEU A 413 8.52 -12.44 0.73
N SER A 414 8.10 -13.62 1.18
CA SER A 414 8.66 -14.90 0.75
C SER A 414 8.28 -15.21 -0.70
N GLU A 415 9.27 -15.50 -1.55
CA GLU A 415 9.03 -15.98 -2.92
C GLU A 415 8.33 -17.35 -2.96
N THR A 416 8.36 -18.09 -1.85
CA THR A 416 7.81 -19.43 -1.80
C THR A 416 6.32 -19.45 -1.57
N ASP A 417 5.82 -18.66 -0.60
CA ASP A 417 4.44 -18.68 -0.12
C ASP A 417 3.84 -17.30 0.20
N GLY A 418 4.53 -16.23 -0.17
CA GLY A 418 4.10 -14.85 0.02
C GLY A 418 4.10 -14.33 1.45
N LYS A 419 4.44 -15.16 2.45
CA LYS A 419 4.38 -14.75 3.85
C LYS A 419 5.48 -13.78 4.21
N PRO A 420 5.19 -12.81 5.11
CA PRO A 420 6.23 -11.95 5.66
C PRO A 420 7.31 -12.75 6.40
N GLU A 421 8.56 -12.61 5.97
CA GLU A 421 9.75 -13.16 6.58
C GLU A 421 10.54 -12.03 7.23
N MET A 422 10.66 -12.04 8.56
CA MET A 422 11.39 -11.02 9.31
C MET A 422 12.86 -11.00 8.90
N THR A 423 13.37 -9.81 8.55
CA THR A 423 14.77 -9.58 8.18
C THR A 423 15.61 -9.05 9.35
N ASP A 424 14.96 -8.38 10.30
CA ASP A 424 15.59 -7.92 11.54
C ASP A 424 15.85 -9.09 12.49
N LYS A 425 16.83 -8.91 13.38
CA LYS A 425 17.18 -9.90 14.39
C LYS A 425 16.28 -9.85 15.62
N ALA A 426 15.63 -8.72 15.83
CA ALA A 426 14.74 -8.45 16.95
C ALA A 426 13.76 -7.33 16.58
N TYR A 427 12.63 -7.32 17.22
CA TYR A 427 11.68 -6.20 17.18
C TYR A 427 12.26 -5.03 17.98
N THR A 428 12.01 -3.81 17.53
CA THR A 428 12.33 -2.58 18.27
C THR A 428 11.04 -2.00 18.84
N PHE A 429 10.99 -1.78 20.15
CA PHE A 429 9.83 -1.16 20.77
C PHE A 429 9.67 0.29 20.29
N ASN A 430 8.49 0.64 19.83
CA ASN A 430 8.20 1.95 19.25
C ASN A 430 8.02 3.00 20.34
N TYR A 431 7.26 2.65 21.38
CA TYR A 431 6.97 3.51 22.52
C TYR A 431 6.66 2.66 23.75
N GLY A 432 6.58 3.29 24.88
CA GLY A 432 6.18 2.67 26.13
C GLY A 432 6.75 3.42 27.32
N HIS A 433 6.12 3.21 28.47
CA HIS A 433 6.62 3.76 29.71
C HIS A 433 7.85 2.99 30.19
N ASP A 434 8.78 3.70 30.82
CA ASP A 434 9.87 3.06 31.57
C ASP A 434 9.30 2.10 32.60
N VAL A 435 9.98 0.99 32.79
CA VAL A 435 9.70 0.04 33.85
C VAL A 435 10.70 0.23 35.00
N LYS A 436 10.29 -0.05 36.23
CA LYS A 436 11.12 0.13 37.41
C LYS A 436 11.26 -1.18 38.17
N THR A 437 12.47 -1.57 38.48
CA THR A 437 12.72 -2.83 39.21
C THR A 437 12.12 -2.80 40.61
N ALA A 438 11.28 -3.79 40.93
CA ALA A 438 10.69 -4.01 42.29
C ALA A 438 11.59 -4.88 43.17
N ILE A 439 12.45 -5.68 42.56
CA ILE A 439 13.42 -6.55 43.23
C ILE A 439 14.81 -6.37 42.57
N PRO A 440 15.92 -6.83 43.21
CA PRO A 440 17.19 -6.92 42.52
C PRO A 440 17.10 -7.92 41.36
N LEU A 441 17.58 -7.56 40.17
CA LEU A 441 17.47 -8.40 38.98
C LEU A 441 18.86 -8.73 38.40
N ASP A 442 19.11 -10.01 38.21
CA ASP A 442 20.25 -10.48 37.44
C ASP A 442 20.05 -10.16 35.95
N VAL A 443 21.01 -9.51 35.32
CA VAL A 443 20.99 -9.11 33.91
C VAL A 443 22.29 -9.44 33.19
N GLU A 444 22.25 -9.49 31.87
CA GLU A 444 23.44 -9.57 31.04
C GLU A 444 23.67 -8.22 30.36
N LEU A 445 24.84 -7.61 30.61
CA LEU A 445 25.23 -6.33 29.99
C LEU A 445 25.71 -6.56 28.57
N LEU A 446 25.06 -5.91 27.60
CA LEU A 446 25.44 -6.02 26.18
C LEU A 446 26.54 -4.99 25.81
N PRO A 447 27.40 -5.30 24.79
CA PRO A 447 27.37 -6.54 23.96
C PRO A 447 28.16 -7.73 24.55
N GLU A 448 28.89 -7.56 25.65
CA GLU A 448 29.83 -8.54 26.18
C GLU A 448 29.14 -9.71 26.89
N MET A 449 27.85 -9.64 27.17
CA MET A 449 27.07 -10.62 27.94
C MET A 449 27.57 -10.82 29.36
N GLU A 450 28.16 -9.76 29.94
CA GLU A 450 28.68 -9.79 31.29
C GLU A 450 27.54 -9.75 32.30
N LYS A 451 27.53 -10.71 33.22
CA LYS A 451 26.48 -10.80 34.26
C LYS A 451 26.69 -9.76 35.34
N THR A 452 25.63 -9.05 35.63
CA THR A 452 25.57 -8.06 36.70
C THR A 452 24.18 -8.06 37.37
N GLU A 453 24.05 -7.38 38.49
CA GLU A 453 22.78 -7.22 39.18
C GLU A 453 22.32 -5.76 39.15
N LEU A 454 21.09 -5.53 38.79
CA LEU A 454 20.43 -4.22 38.93
C LEU A 454 19.80 -4.08 40.30
N PRO A 455 20.03 -2.97 41.00
CA PRO A 455 19.38 -2.73 42.30
C PRO A 455 17.88 -2.42 42.13
N ILE A 456 17.13 -2.57 43.23
CA ILE A 456 15.73 -2.14 43.34
C ILE A 456 15.61 -0.66 42.95
N GLY A 457 14.54 -0.31 42.25
CA GLY A 457 14.23 1.07 41.84
C GLY A 457 15.02 1.54 40.62
N THR A 458 15.73 0.65 39.90
CA THR A 458 16.38 0.98 38.62
C THR A 458 15.33 1.24 37.55
N SER A 459 15.38 2.43 36.93
CA SER A 459 14.54 2.77 35.76
C SER A 459 15.13 2.21 34.49
N LEU A 460 14.32 1.60 33.65
CA LEU A 460 14.71 0.90 32.42
C LEU A 460 13.72 1.21 31.30
N THR A 461 14.24 1.59 30.15
CA THR A 461 13.44 1.81 28.94
C THR A 461 13.47 0.55 28.06
N PRO A 462 12.33 -0.07 27.71
CA PRO A 462 12.25 -1.16 26.74
C PRO A 462 12.90 -0.76 25.41
N TYR A 463 13.71 -1.68 24.86
CA TYR A 463 14.48 -1.38 23.66
C TYR A 463 14.21 -2.39 22.53
N GLN A 464 14.53 -3.67 22.76
CA GLN A 464 14.34 -4.72 21.75
C GLN A 464 13.89 -6.04 22.37
N THR A 465 13.26 -6.90 21.55
CA THR A 465 12.85 -8.25 21.95
C THR A 465 12.77 -9.18 20.72
N ASP A 466 12.98 -10.47 20.94
CA ASP A 466 12.60 -11.49 19.93
C ASP A 466 11.12 -11.95 20.08
N GLY A 467 10.40 -11.37 21.04
CA GLY A 467 9.01 -11.70 21.36
C GLY A 467 8.84 -13.05 22.09
N LYS A 468 9.91 -13.74 22.46
CA LYS A 468 9.85 -15.13 22.98
C LYS A 468 10.79 -15.41 24.13
N THR A 469 12.07 -15.04 24.00
CA THR A 469 13.13 -15.53 24.89
C THR A 469 13.88 -14.43 25.62
N PHE A 470 13.90 -13.20 25.07
CA PHE A 470 14.60 -12.10 25.71
C PHE A 470 13.90 -10.75 25.54
N VAL A 471 14.18 -9.85 26.44
CA VAL A 471 13.94 -8.42 26.31
C VAL A 471 15.21 -7.65 26.64
N ASP A 472 15.58 -6.71 25.78
CA ASP A 472 16.66 -5.78 25.99
C ASP A 472 16.10 -4.44 26.48
N LEU A 473 16.73 -3.87 27.47
CA LEU A 473 16.32 -2.64 28.12
C LEU A 473 17.50 -1.67 28.19
N LYS A 474 17.22 -0.37 28.05
CA LYS A 474 18.21 0.70 28.24
C LYS A 474 18.12 1.24 29.66
N THR A 475 19.26 1.37 30.28
CA THR A 475 19.42 2.07 31.57
C THR A 475 19.51 3.59 31.32
N GLU A 476 19.32 4.41 32.34
CA GLU A 476 19.44 5.89 32.27
C GLU A 476 20.81 6.36 31.73
N ASN A 477 21.89 5.59 31.94
CA ASN A 477 23.22 5.91 31.40
C ASN A 477 23.43 5.43 29.96
N GLY A 478 22.42 4.83 29.32
CA GLY A 478 22.45 4.35 27.95
C GLY A 478 23.05 2.95 27.74
N SER A 479 23.44 2.25 28.84
CA SER A 479 23.85 0.85 28.72
C SER A 479 22.65 -0.04 28.42
N VAL A 480 22.85 -1.08 27.59
CA VAL A 480 21.81 -2.04 27.25
C VAL A 480 21.99 -3.31 28.07
N VAL A 481 20.93 -3.73 28.74
CA VAL A 481 20.89 -4.95 29.54
C VAL A 481 19.85 -5.91 28.97
N ARG A 482 20.14 -7.20 29.02
CA ARG A 482 19.27 -8.28 28.58
C ARG A 482 18.71 -9.04 29.75
N LEU A 483 17.40 -9.31 29.69
CA LEU A 483 16.68 -10.21 30.56
C LEU A 483 16.12 -11.38 29.77
N ASN A 484 16.18 -12.58 30.33
CA ASN A 484 15.48 -13.72 29.76
C ASN A 484 14.01 -13.65 30.10
N ILE A 485 13.14 -13.89 29.12
CA ILE A 485 11.70 -13.92 29.29
C ILE A 485 11.14 -15.29 28.94
N ASP A 486 10.02 -15.62 29.54
CA ASP A 486 9.19 -16.78 29.19
C ASP A 486 7.74 -16.28 29.02
N VAL A 487 7.28 -16.33 27.78
CA VAL A 487 5.96 -15.86 27.36
C VAL A 487 4.96 -17.00 27.13
N SER A 488 5.32 -18.23 27.47
CA SER A 488 4.49 -19.42 27.20
C SER A 488 3.20 -19.46 28.02
N ASP A 489 3.23 -18.89 29.23
CA ASP A 489 2.09 -18.87 30.15
C ASP A 489 1.88 -17.47 30.74
N TRP A 490 0.70 -17.21 31.29
CA TRP A 490 0.39 -16.03 32.08
C TRP A 490 0.44 -16.33 33.59
N PRO A 491 1.02 -15.45 34.44
CA PRO A 491 1.77 -14.25 34.07
C PRO A 491 3.10 -14.56 33.37
N ARG A 492 3.54 -13.66 32.50
CA ARG A 492 4.86 -13.74 31.86
C ARG A 492 5.96 -13.76 32.93
N LYS A 493 7.10 -14.35 32.61
CA LYS A 493 8.21 -14.47 33.58
C LYS A 493 9.46 -13.81 33.06
N VAL A 494 10.15 -13.15 33.96
CA VAL A 494 11.50 -12.60 33.77
C VAL A 494 12.47 -13.38 34.65
N ASN A 495 13.47 -14.01 34.05
CA ASN A 495 14.41 -14.91 34.76
C ASN A 495 13.71 -16.01 35.60
N GLY A 496 12.50 -16.43 35.17
CA GLY A 496 11.70 -17.45 35.87
C GLY A 496 10.81 -16.92 37.00
N ILE A 497 10.82 -15.60 37.26
CA ILE A 497 9.98 -14.92 38.26
C ILE A 497 8.85 -14.20 37.49
N PRO A 498 7.58 -14.19 38.00
CA PRO A 498 6.50 -13.40 37.38
C PRO A 498 6.92 -11.93 37.19
N GLU A 499 6.62 -11.35 36.03
CA GLU A 499 7.09 -10.01 35.69
C GLU A 499 6.50 -8.91 36.57
N ASP A 500 5.28 -9.10 37.07
CA ASP A 500 4.63 -8.22 38.05
C ASP A 500 5.26 -8.27 39.47
N GLU A 501 6.05 -9.30 39.77
CA GLU A 501 6.88 -9.34 40.98
C GLU A 501 8.26 -8.68 40.73
N CYS A 502 8.71 -8.64 39.47
CA CYS A 502 10.00 -8.07 39.06
C CYS A 502 9.99 -6.56 38.88
N PHE A 503 8.85 -6.00 38.48
CA PHE A 503 8.71 -4.58 38.12
C PHE A 503 7.52 -3.93 38.81
N GLU A 504 7.67 -2.62 39.08
CA GLU A 504 6.58 -1.78 39.58
C GLU A 504 5.64 -1.38 38.46
N GLU A 505 4.33 -1.39 38.67
CA GLU A 505 3.28 -0.76 37.86
C GLU A 505 3.36 -1.07 36.34
N LEU A 506 3.33 -2.37 35.99
CA LEU A 506 3.19 -2.78 34.57
C LEU A 506 1.77 -2.45 34.06
N LEU A 507 1.70 -1.75 32.93
CA LEU A 507 0.45 -1.33 32.30
C LEU A 507 0.06 -2.31 31.20
N TYR A 508 -1.07 -2.98 31.35
CA TYR A 508 -1.65 -3.83 30.31
C TYR A 508 -2.92 -3.16 29.77
N ALA A 509 -3.00 -3.04 28.42
CA ALA A 509 -4.24 -2.66 27.76
C ALA A 509 -5.16 -3.89 27.70
N GLY A 510 -6.40 -3.73 28.16
CA GLY A 510 -7.42 -4.78 28.23
C GLY A 510 -8.25 -4.88 26.96
#